data_ccf103201b802b596b7c0a46a545b2c9
#
_entry.id   ccf103201b802b596b7c0a46a545b2c9
#
_cell.length_a   1.000
_cell.length_b   1.000
_cell.length_c   1.000
_cell.angle_alpha   90.00
_cell.angle_beta   90.00
_cell.angle_gamma   90.00
#
_symmetry.space_group_name_H-M   'P 1'
#
loop_
_entity.id
_entity.type
_entity.pdbx_description
1 polymer ?
#
loop_
_entity_poly.entity_id
_entity_poly.type
_entity_poly.pdbx_seq_one_letter_code
_entity_poly.pdbx_strand_id
1 'polypeptide(L)'
;MDNVKKGTLHGVSVGPGDPELMTLKAVRCIEQCPVLAAPQTAAGRMLALDIAKGAVDVSGKIILPLHFAMSRDSEVLKASHAAAADAVRAHLDAGRDVALLN
;
A
#
# COMPACT_ATOMS: atom_id res chain seq x y z
N MET A 1 -6.55 20.03 23.24
CA MET A 1 -7.53 19.41 22.35
C MET A 1 -6.84 18.97 21.09
N ASP A 2 -6.74 17.70 20.95
CA ASP A 2 -5.99 17.16 19.84
C ASP A 2 -6.89 16.92 18.64
N ASN A 3 -6.84 17.83 17.71
CA ASN A 3 -7.49 17.65 16.44
C ASN A 3 -6.53 16.98 15.45
N VAL A 4 -5.97 15.85 15.89
CA VAL A 4 -5.11 15.10 14.98
C VAL A 4 -5.99 14.51 13.89
N LYS A 5 -5.82 15.06 12.71
CA LYS A 5 -6.54 14.54 11.55
C LYS A 5 -5.92 13.22 11.15
N LYS A 6 -6.72 12.19 11.10
CA LYS A 6 -6.27 10.88 10.62
C LYS A 6 -6.04 10.93 9.12
N GLY A 7 -5.11 10.12 8.65
CA GLY A 7 -4.87 9.95 7.23
C GLY A 7 -5.99 9.17 6.56
N THR A 8 -5.99 9.19 5.25
CA THR A 8 -6.96 8.48 4.42
C THR A 8 -6.29 7.31 3.71
N LEU A 9 -6.98 6.18 3.71
CA LEU A 9 -6.54 5.01 2.96
C LEU A 9 -7.15 5.05 1.56
N HIS A 10 -6.29 5.01 0.55
CA HIS A 10 -6.70 4.97 -0.85
C HIS A 10 -6.34 3.62 -1.46
N GLY A 11 -7.33 2.93 -2.03
CA GLY A 11 -7.06 1.75 -2.85
C GLY A 11 -6.69 2.20 -4.25
N VAL A 12 -5.52 1.78 -4.74
CA VAL A 12 -5.00 2.23 -6.02
C VAL A 12 -4.63 1.05 -6.89
N SER A 13 -5.30 0.92 -8.04
CA SER A 13 -4.93 -0.11 -9.01
C SER A 13 -3.76 0.39 -9.87
N VAL A 14 -2.73 -0.44 -10.00
CA VAL A 14 -1.57 -0.13 -10.85
C VAL A 14 -1.72 -0.68 -12.27
N GLY A 15 -2.86 -1.28 -12.57
CA GLY A 15 -3.13 -1.82 -13.91
C GLY A 15 -2.51 -3.19 -14.13
N PRO A 16 -2.51 -3.65 -15.39
CA PRO A 16 -2.16 -5.05 -15.71
C PRO A 16 -0.66 -5.37 -15.69
N GLY A 17 0.22 -4.38 -15.56
CA GLY A 17 1.66 -4.62 -15.50
C GLY A 17 2.52 -3.59 -16.20
N ASP A 18 1.99 -2.94 -17.22
CA ASP A 18 2.70 -1.87 -17.92
C ASP A 18 2.44 -0.54 -17.21
N PRO A 19 3.48 0.14 -16.70
CA PRO A 19 3.30 1.42 -16.01
C PRO A 19 2.56 2.47 -16.86
N GLU A 20 2.66 2.41 -18.16
CA GLU A 20 1.96 3.34 -19.05
C GLU A 20 0.44 3.12 -19.06
N LEU A 21 -0.02 1.98 -18.56
CA LEU A 21 -1.46 1.67 -18.47
C LEU A 21 -2.07 2.11 -17.14
N MET A 22 -1.31 2.77 -16.28
CA MET A 22 -1.85 3.35 -15.06
C MET A 22 -2.68 4.59 -15.39
N THR A 23 -3.78 4.78 -14.66
CA THR A 23 -4.58 5.98 -14.84
C THR A 23 -3.86 7.20 -14.28
N LEU A 24 -4.18 8.37 -14.80
CA LEU A 24 -3.65 9.63 -14.26
C LEU A 24 -4.07 9.83 -12.81
N LYS A 25 -5.29 9.41 -12.47
CA LYS A 25 -5.78 9.50 -11.09
C LYS A 25 -4.94 8.64 -10.15
N ALA A 26 -4.59 7.42 -10.58
CA ALA A 26 -3.74 6.53 -9.79
C ALA A 26 -2.36 7.16 -9.56
N VAL A 27 -1.76 7.70 -10.60
CA VAL A 27 -0.46 8.37 -10.51
C VAL A 27 -0.51 9.54 -9.52
N ARG A 28 -1.52 10.39 -9.63
CA ARG A 28 -1.68 11.54 -8.71
C ARG A 28 -1.86 11.10 -7.28
N CYS A 29 -2.65 10.06 -7.05
CA CYS A 29 -2.88 9.54 -5.70
C CYS A 29 -1.58 9.03 -5.08
N ILE A 30 -0.79 8.27 -5.85
CA ILE A 30 0.50 7.77 -5.37
C ILE A 30 1.45 8.92 -5.06
N GLU A 31 1.49 9.94 -5.92
CA GLU A 31 2.34 11.10 -5.70
C GLU A 31 2.00 11.85 -4.40
N GLN A 32 0.71 11.91 -4.06
CA GLN A 32 0.23 12.65 -2.89
C GLN A 32 0.37 11.89 -1.58
N CYS A 33 0.43 10.56 -1.62
CA CYS A 33 0.50 9.76 -0.39
C CYS A 33 1.93 9.58 0.07
N PRO A 34 2.24 9.88 1.33
CA PRO A 34 3.60 9.66 1.87
C PRO A 34 3.91 8.18 2.11
N VAL A 35 2.90 7.33 2.23
CA VAL A 35 3.06 5.91 2.48
C VAL A 35 2.48 5.11 1.33
N LEU A 36 3.27 4.17 0.81
CA LEU A 36 2.81 3.23 -0.20
C LEU A 36 2.84 1.83 0.40
N ALA A 37 1.68 1.21 0.50
CA ALA A 37 1.55 -0.16 1.00
C ALA A 37 1.27 -1.08 -0.17
N ALA A 38 1.91 -2.23 -0.19
CA ALA A 38 1.69 -3.21 -1.25
C ALA A 38 1.99 -4.62 -0.74
N PRO A 39 1.29 -5.62 -1.28
CA PRO A 39 1.59 -7.01 -0.96
C PRO A 39 3.03 -7.35 -1.33
N GLN A 40 3.69 -8.09 -0.46
CA GLN A 40 5.02 -8.62 -0.70
C GLN A 40 4.96 -10.14 -0.70
N THR A 41 5.57 -10.76 -1.71
CA THR A 41 5.67 -12.21 -1.79
C THR A 41 6.68 -12.76 -0.78
N ALA A 42 6.66 -14.08 -0.56
CA ALA A 42 7.64 -14.74 0.30
C ALA A 42 9.08 -14.55 -0.22
N ALA A 43 9.25 -14.36 -1.53
CA ALA A 43 10.55 -14.08 -2.13
C ALA A 43 10.96 -12.59 -2.00
N GLY A 44 10.14 -11.77 -1.36
CA GLY A 44 10.45 -10.36 -1.14
C GLY A 44 10.03 -9.42 -2.27
N ARG A 45 9.28 -9.90 -3.25
CA ARG A 45 8.84 -9.06 -4.37
C ARG A 45 7.57 -8.31 -4.05
N MET A 46 7.53 -7.05 -4.47
CA MET A 46 6.34 -6.20 -4.38
C MET A 46 5.95 -5.77 -5.79
N LEU A 47 5.23 -6.63 -6.50
CA LEU A 47 4.93 -6.43 -7.92
C LEU A 47 4.19 -5.12 -8.20
N ALA A 48 3.17 -4.81 -7.38
CA ALA A 48 2.41 -3.58 -7.59
C ALA A 48 3.29 -2.33 -7.39
N LEU A 49 4.21 -2.38 -6.43
CA LEU A 49 5.15 -1.29 -6.22
C LEU A 49 6.11 -1.16 -7.40
N ASP A 50 6.59 -2.28 -7.92
CA ASP A 50 7.51 -2.28 -9.08
C ASP A 50 6.85 -1.62 -10.30
N ILE A 51 5.57 -1.90 -10.52
CA ILE A 51 4.81 -1.27 -11.59
C ILE A 51 4.69 0.23 -11.35
N ALA A 52 4.34 0.63 -10.13
CA ALA A 52 4.19 2.04 -9.78
C ALA A 52 5.49 2.83 -9.96
N LYS A 53 6.63 2.22 -9.65
CA LYS A 53 7.94 2.86 -9.82
C LYS A 53 8.24 3.24 -11.27
N GLY A 54 7.62 2.56 -12.22
CA GLY A 54 7.78 2.90 -13.64
C GLY A 54 7.06 4.17 -14.05
N ALA A 55 6.13 4.66 -13.25
CA ALA A 55 5.33 5.84 -13.56
C ALA A 55 5.51 6.99 -12.55
N VAL A 56 5.94 6.68 -11.33
CA VAL A 56 6.04 7.66 -10.23
C VAL A 56 7.39 7.51 -9.55
N ASP A 57 8.02 8.64 -9.22
CA ASP A 57 9.19 8.64 -8.36
C ASP A 57 8.74 8.40 -6.91
N VAL A 58 9.14 7.27 -6.36
CA VAL A 58 8.76 6.87 -5.00
C VAL A 58 9.86 7.16 -3.97
N SER A 59 10.94 7.80 -4.37
CA SER A 59 12.01 8.17 -3.43
C SER A 59 11.46 9.12 -2.37
N GLY A 60 11.89 8.93 -1.14
CA GLY A 60 11.39 9.72 -0.02
C GLY A 60 10.05 9.25 0.56
N LYS A 61 9.40 8.29 -0.06
CA LYS A 61 8.16 7.73 0.48
C LYS A 61 8.45 6.56 1.41
N ILE A 62 7.53 6.36 2.36
CA ILE A 62 7.59 5.20 3.26
C ILE A 62 6.99 4.01 2.50
N ILE A 63 7.76 2.94 2.36
CA ILE A 63 7.28 1.73 1.72
C ILE A 63 6.87 0.74 2.80
N LEU A 64 5.61 0.32 2.77
CA LEU A 64 5.05 -0.60 3.75
C LEU A 64 4.72 -1.93 3.09
N PRO A 65 5.60 -2.93 3.23
CA PRO A 65 5.30 -4.27 2.71
C PRO A 65 4.20 -4.92 3.54
N LEU A 66 3.24 -5.52 2.87
CA LEU A 66 2.16 -6.25 3.53
C LEU A 66 2.32 -7.75 3.22
N HIS A 67 2.34 -8.54 4.28
CA HIS A 67 2.49 -9.98 4.17
C HIS A 67 1.15 -10.65 4.42
N PHE A 68 0.66 -11.39 3.43
CA PHE A 68 -0.56 -12.15 3.55
C PHE A 68 -0.22 -13.64 3.49
N ALA A 69 -0.67 -14.39 4.48
CA ALA A 69 -0.40 -15.82 4.54
C ALA A 69 -1.06 -16.56 3.37
N MET A 70 -0.30 -17.42 2.73
CA MET A 70 -0.80 -18.32 1.70
C MET A 70 -1.20 -19.64 2.37
N SER A 71 -2.33 -19.63 3.09
CA SER A 71 -2.77 -20.76 3.89
C SER A 71 -4.26 -21.00 3.69
N ARG A 72 -4.66 -22.27 3.81
CA ARG A 72 -6.08 -22.64 3.85
C ARG A 72 -6.66 -22.56 5.27
N ASP A 73 -5.79 -22.36 6.28
CA ASP A 73 -6.23 -22.22 7.66
C ASP A 73 -6.79 -20.82 7.84
N SER A 74 -8.08 -20.74 8.18
CA SER A 74 -8.76 -19.45 8.34
C SER A 74 -8.20 -18.62 9.49
N GLU A 75 -7.69 -19.25 10.54
CA GLU A 75 -7.08 -18.53 11.66
C GLU A 75 -5.76 -17.87 11.24
N VAL A 76 -4.95 -18.57 10.43
CA VAL A 76 -3.71 -18.02 9.91
C VAL A 76 -3.99 -16.84 8.98
N LEU A 77 -4.99 -16.97 8.11
CA LEU A 77 -5.39 -15.88 7.20
C LEU A 77 -5.89 -14.68 7.97
N LYS A 78 -6.75 -14.88 8.97
CA LYS A 78 -7.25 -13.78 9.81
C LYS A 78 -6.13 -13.07 10.53
N ALA A 79 -5.17 -13.81 11.08
CA ALA A 79 -4.04 -13.21 11.77
C ALA A 79 -3.19 -12.37 10.83
N SER A 80 -2.91 -12.84 9.61
CA SER A 80 -2.12 -12.08 8.65
C SER A 80 -2.85 -10.82 8.17
N HIS A 81 -4.17 -10.91 7.94
CA HIS A 81 -4.97 -9.75 7.55
C HIS A 81 -5.04 -8.71 8.68
N ALA A 82 -5.17 -9.17 9.93
CA ALA A 82 -5.20 -8.28 11.08
C ALA A 82 -3.86 -7.54 11.24
N ALA A 83 -2.75 -8.25 11.07
CA ALA A 83 -1.42 -7.65 11.15
C ALA A 83 -1.21 -6.60 10.06
N ALA A 84 -1.65 -6.88 8.82
CA ALA A 84 -1.58 -5.93 7.73
C ALA A 84 -2.44 -4.68 8.00
N ALA A 85 -3.65 -4.88 8.49
CA ALA A 85 -4.55 -3.78 8.84
C ALA A 85 -3.97 -2.92 9.96
N ASP A 86 -3.35 -3.53 10.97
CA ASP A 86 -2.74 -2.80 12.08
C ASP A 86 -1.56 -1.95 11.60
N ALA A 87 -0.74 -2.48 10.69
CA ALA A 87 0.39 -1.75 10.13
C ALA A 87 -0.08 -0.52 9.36
N VAL A 88 -1.12 -0.66 8.55
CA VAL A 88 -1.71 0.46 7.82
C VAL A 88 -2.32 1.48 8.79
N ARG A 89 -3.07 0.99 9.78
CA ARG A 89 -3.73 1.85 10.75
C ARG A 89 -2.75 2.73 11.53
N ALA A 90 -1.58 2.21 11.86
CA ALA A 90 -0.57 2.99 12.57
C ALA A 90 -0.18 4.25 11.78
N HIS A 91 -0.05 4.15 10.46
CA HIS A 91 0.24 5.31 9.63
C HIS A 91 -0.95 6.27 9.52
N LEU A 92 -2.16 5.72 9.39
CA LEU A 92 -3.38 6.54 9.32
C LEU A 92 -3.59 7.32 10.62
N ASP A 93 -3.37 6.67 11.76
CA ASP A 93 -3.52 7.32 13.07
C ASP A 93 -2.47 8.42 13.28
N ALA A 94 -1.33 8.32 12.62
CA ALA A 94 -0.30 9.35 12.65
C ALA A 94 -0.58 10.50 11.65
N GLY A 95 -1.71 10.48 10.97
CA GLY A 95 -2.10 11.53 10.02
C GLY A 95 -1.52 11.38 8.63
N ARG A 96 -0.96 10.24 8.31
CA ARG A 96 -0.37 9.99 6.99
C ARG A 96 -1.36 9.26 6.08
N ASP A 97 -1.54 9.77 4.87
CA ASP A 97 -2.31 9.07 3.86
C ASP A 97 -1.54 7.87 3.34
N VAL A 98 -2.23 6.79 3.10
CA VAL A 98 -1.66 5.54 2.61
C VAL A 98 -2.30 5.17 1.28
N ALA A 99 -1.49 4.92 0.28
CA ALA A 99 -1.95 4.33 -0.97
C ALA A 99 -1.69 2.83 -0.92
N LEU A 100 -2.76 2.04 -0.95
CA LEU A 100 -2.66 0.59 -1.01
C LEU A 100 -2.68 0.17 -2.48
N LEU A 101 -1.54 -0.29 -2.96
CA LEU A 101 -1.34 -0.66 -4.35
C LEU A 101 -1.79 -2.11 -4.59
N ASN A 102 -2.49 -2.31 -5.69
CA ASN A 102 -2.90 -3.66 -6.07
C ASN A 102 -2.95 -3.86 -7.58
#